data_95c5ccea95d6851f9e340e1ce166dbf2
#
_entry.id   95c5ccea95d6851f9e340e1ce166dbf2
#
_cell.length_a   1.000
_cell.length_b   1.000
_cell.length_c   1.000
_cell.angle_alpha   90.00
_cell.angle_beta   90.00
_cell.angle_gamma   90.00
#
_symmetry.space_group_name_H-M   'P 1'
#
loop_
_entity.id
_entity.type
_entity.pdbx_description
1 polymer ?
#
loop_
_entity_poly.entity_id
_entity_poly.type
_entity_poly.pdbx_seq_one_letter_code
_entity_poly.pdbx_strand_id
1 'polypeptide(L)'
;MISIRSPGREGEHSNVKIKALAFVLMAVLLLCGCGQKSKTAAAAPAQAVTASAVRSSTARPASTGVAPEQFGAKGDGIADDLQALQAAMQQASASGQPLELTAGAVYRFSSCLGLPSGLTIQGNGAVLLSDIQYPDLREDRVAVELMKDSDDDRAHDVRLENVTFRAADSCQANYMLRVMLARNVEFVGCTFDCEPNEWGRCAADLYGGNENIRFEGCVFRQMTSGASGGIWVRNWTDRVESRNIRFQNCEFYKSGA
;
A
#
# COMPACT_ATOMS: atom_id res chain seq x y z
N MET A 1 36.15 -40.37 18.79
CA MET A 1 35.69 -39.37 19.78
C MET A 1 36.59 -38.16 19.63
N ILE A 2 36.17 -37.19 18.81
CA ILE A 2 36.90 -35.91 18.65
C ILE A 2 35.84 -34.83 18.85
N SER A 3 35.98 -34.08 19.97
CA SER A 3 35.13 -32.97 20.36
C SER A 3 35.68 -31.70 19.75
N ILE A 4 34.92 -31.06 18.85
CA ILE A 4 35.25 -29.74 18.31
C ILE A 4 34.41 -28.70 19.07
N ARG A 5 35.06 -27.90 19.90
CA ARG A 5 34.46 -26.73 20.55
C ARG A 5 34.48 -25.56 19.53
N SER A 6 33.33 -24.95 19.31
CA SER A 6 33.18 -23.66 18.61
C SER A 6 33.53 -22.52 19.56
N PRO A 7 34.23 -21.47 19.10
CA PRO A 7 34.45 -20.28 19.92
C PRO A 7 33.23 -19.37 19.94
N GLY A 8 32.85 -18.95 21.17
CA GLY A 8 31.80 -17.96 21.38
C GLY A 8 32.20 -16.59 20.82
N ARG A 9 31.25 -15.94 20.21
CA ARG A 9 31.34 -14.55 19.77
C ARG A 9 30.53 -13.70 20.74
N GLU A 10 31.21 -13.02 21.62
CA GLU A 10 30.64 -11.94 22.42
C GLU A 10 30.30 -10.77 21.49
N GLY A 11 29.03 -10.41 21.42
CA GLY A 11 28.54 -9.28 20.65
C GLY A 11 28.45 -8.03 21.53
N GLU A 12 29.20 -7.03 21.21
CA GLU A 12 29.14 -5.70 21.77
C GLU A 12 27.80 -5.02 21.50
N HIS A 13 27.10 -4.65 22.59
CA HIS A 13 25.94 -3.76 22.53
C HIS A 13 26.42 -2.31 22.36
N SER A 14 26.32 -1.77 21.14
CA SER A 14 26.50 -0.35 20.93
C SER A 14 25.18 0.41 21.14
N ASN A 15 25.10 1.18 22.20
CA ASN A 15 24.05 2.13 22.49
C ASN A 15 24.05 3.28 21.47
N VAL A 16 23.13 3.31 20.54
CA VAL A 16 22.86 4.47 19.70
C VAL A 16 21.89 5.40 20.41
N LYS A 17 22.40 6.50 20.93
CA LYS A 17 21.59 7.59 21.49
C LYS A 17 20.88 8.34 20.36
N ILE A 18 19.57 8.23 20.30
CA ILE A 18 18.72 9.02 19.40
C ILE A 18 18.66 10.45 19.91
N LYS A 19 19.22 11.38 19.15
CA LYS A 19 19.07 12.81 19.39
C LYS A 19 17.76 13.27 18.72
N ALA A 20 16.79 13.65 19.54
CA ALA A 20 15.60 14.36 19.08
C ALA A 20 16.00 15.75 18.54
N LEU A 21 15.66 16.01 17.28
CA LEU A 21 15.83 17.33 16.65
C LEU A 21 14.46 17.98 16.54
N ALA A 22 14.25 19.00 17.36
CA ALA A 22 13.06 19.85 17.32
C ALA A 22 13.14 20.77 16.10
N PHE A 23 12.18 20.72 15.18
CA PHE A 23 12.02 21.70 14.11
C PHE A 23 11.13 22.85 14.57
N VAL A 24 11.74 24.02 14.58
CA VAL A 24 11.13 25.30 14.90
C VAL A 24 10.32 25.77 13.70
N LEU A 25 9.07 26.13 13.98
CA LEU A 25 8.13 26.79 13.08
C LEU A 25 8.60 28.22 12.80
N MET A 26 8.81 28.59 11.53
CA MET A 26 9.02 29.98 11.14
C MET A 26 8.01 30.41 10.08
N ALA A 27 6.99 31.13 10.54
CA ALA A 27 6.04 31.86 9.71
C ALA A 27 6.70 33.14 9.19
N VAL A 28 6.68 33.36 7.88
CA VAL A 28 6.98 34.66 7.29
C VAL A 28 5.80 35.13 6.46
N LEU A 29 5.10 36.12 7.01
CA LEU A 29 4.18 37.01 6.29
C LEU A 29 5.01 38.02 5.50
N LEU A 30 4.73 38.20 4.22
CA LEU A 30 5.10 39.41 3.49
C LEU A 30 3.97 39.82 2.56
N LEU A 31 3.34 40.93 2.95
CA LEU A 31 2.45 41.80 2.18
C LEU A 31 3.29 42.71 1.27
N CYS A 32 2.83 42.90 0.01
CA CYS A 32 2.95 44.14 -0.81
C CYS A 32 2.39 43.77 -2.19
N GLY A 33 1.35 44.35 -2.80
CA GLY A 33 0.96 45.74 -2.84
C GLY A 33 1.31 46.36 -4.21
N CYS A 34 0.32 46.92 -4.91
CA CYS A 34 0.31 47.72 -6.16
C CYS A 34 0.10 46.91 -7.45
N GLY A 35 -0.98 47.00 -8.27
CA GLY A 35 -1.71 48.24 -8.66
C GLY A 35 -1.23 48.76 -10.01
N GLN A 36 -1.91 48.37 -11.11
CA GLN A 36 -2.00 49.29 -12.28
C GLN A 36 -3.18 48.96 -13.20
N LYS A 37 -3.80 50.09 -13.63
CA LYS A 37 -5.02 50.22 -14.42
C LYS A 37 -4.79 50.22 -15.93
N SER A 38 -5.89 49.91 -16.64
CA SER A 38 -6.36 50.40 -17.95
C SER A 38 -5.76 49.76 -19.21
N LYS A 39 -6.56 49.41 -20.21
CA LYS A 39 -7.46 50.22 -21.01
C LYS A 39 -8.41 49.35 -21.87
N THR A 40 -9.60 49.86 -22.01
CA THR A 40 -10.72 49.51 -22.89
C THR A 40 -10.35 49.42 -24.37
N ALA A 41 -10.86 48.43 -25.11
CA ALA A 41 -11.23 48.55 -26.48
C ALA A 41 -12.42 47.63 -26.79
N ALA A 42 -13.50 48.19 -27.24
CA ALA A 42 -14.74 47.55 -27.64
C ALA A 42 -14.66 47.01 -29.07
N ALA A 43 -15.20 45.81 -29.32
CA ALA A 43 -15.75 45.45 -30.61
C ALA A 43 -16.86 44.40 -30.41
N ALA A 44 -17.99 44.63 -31.02
CA ALA A 44 -19.26 43.92 -30.90
C ALA A 44 -19.37 42.72 -31.89
N PRO A 45 -20.53 42.04 -32.08
CA PRO A 45 -20.71 40.66 -31.55
C PRO A 45 -20.80 39.63 -32.68
N ALA A 46 -20.31 38.45 -32.45
CA ALA A 46 -20.64 37.28 -33.27
C ALA A 46 -21.50 36.33 -32.42
N GLN A 47 -22.65 36.01 -32.90
CA GLN A 47 -23.64 35.10 -32.34
C GLN A 47 -23.04 33.69 -32.24
N ALA A 48 -22.86 33.18 -31.06
CA ALA A 48 -22.53 31.79 -30.80
C ALA A 48 -23.81 30.99 -30.51
N VAL A 49 -24.05 30.01 -31.30
CA VAL A 49 -25.08 28.99 -31.19
C VAL A 49 -24.81 28.21 -29.89
N THR A 50 -25.72 28.33 -28.96
CA THR A 50 -25.71 27.58 -27.70
C THR A 50 -26.05 26.11 -27.94
N ALA A 51 -25.05 25.26 -28.04
CA ALA A 51 -25.24 23.83 -27.81
C ALA A 51 -25.23 23.60 -26.29
N SER A 52 -26.40 23.50 -25.68
CA SER A 52 -26.60 23.13 -24.28
C SER A 52 -26.22 21.65 -24.15
N ALA A 53 -24.97 21.40 -23.77
CA ALA A 53 -24.55 20.09 -23.28
C ALA A 53 -25.12 19.94 -21.88
N VAL A 54 -26.24 19.26 -21.76
CA VAL A 54 -26.75 18.74 -20.50
C VAL A 54 -25.71 17.75 -19.95
N ARG A 55 -24.82 18.23 -19.12
CA ARG A 55 -24.02 17.38 -18.25
C ARG A 55 -24.96 16.83 -17.20
N SER A 56 -25.49 15.62 -17.43
CA SER A 56 -26.02 14.82 -16.34
C SER A 56 -24.87 14.51 -15.38
N SER A 57 -24.71 15.37 -14.39
CA SER A 57 -23.97 14.99 -13.20
C SER A 57 -24.85 14.00 -12.44
N THR A 58 -24.72 12.73 -12.73
CA THR A 58 -25.15 11.71 -11.77
C THR A 58 -24.32 11.96 -10.52
N ALA A 59 -24.91 12.66 -9.56
CA ALA A 59 -24.35 12.82 -8.24
C ALA A 59 -24.11 11.39 -7.70
N ARG A 60 -22.84 10.99 -7.58
CA ARG A 60 -22.42 9.80 -6.85
C ARG A 60 -23.07 9.88 -5.48
N PRO A 61 -23.74 8.83 -4.97
CA PRO A 61 -24.24 8.85 -3.59
C PRO A 61 -23.07 9.26 -2.69
N ALA A 62 -23.34 10.13 -1.72
CA ALA A 62 -22.31 10.60 -0.80
C ALA A 62 -21.65 9.38 -0.17
N SER A 63 -20.34 9.22 -0.43
CA SER A 63 -19.52 8.17 0.18
C SER A 63 -19.57 8.39 1.69
N THR A 64 -19.88 7.35 2.44
CA THR A 64 -19.86 7.38 3.91
C THR A 64 -18.46 7.09 4.45
N GLY A 65 -17.50 6.77 3.59
CA GLY A 65 -16.14 6.39 3.92
C GLY A 65 -15.12 7.51 3.69
N VAL A 66 -13.91 7.24 4.09
CA VAL A 66 -12.73 8.08 3.85
C VAL A 66 -12.21 7.82 2.45
N ALA A 67 -11.95 8.88 1.66
CA ALA A 67 -11.39 8.74 0.31
C ALA A 67 -9.97 9.33 0.26
N PRO A 68 -8.98 8.66 -0.40
CA PRO A 68 -7.61 9.16 -0.50
C PRO A 68 -7.51 10.54 -1.16
N GLU A 69 -8.43 10.87 -2.06
CA GLU A 69 -8.51 12.17 -2.73
C GLU A 69 -8.74 13.34 -1.75
N GLN A 70 -9.37 13.09 -0.60
CA GLN A 70 -9.52 14.09 0.48
C GLN A 70 -8.17 14.50 1.08
N PHE A 71 -7.16 13.65 0.92
CA PHE A 71 -5.78 13.85 1.38
C PHE A 71 -4.81 14.20 0.24
N GLY A 72 -5.34 14.42 -0.97
CA GLY A 72 -4.59 14.89 -2.12
C GLY A 72 -4.14 13.81 -3.10
N ALA A 73 -4.57 12.55 -2.93
CA ALA A 73 -4.31 11.50 -3.91
C ALA A 73 -4.90 11.86 -5.28
N LYS A 74 -4.21 11.47 -6.34
CA LYS A 74 -4.63 11.68 -7.72
C LYS A 74 -5.28 10.44 -8.32
N GLY A 75 -4.81 9.26 -7.96
CA GLY A 75 -5.30 8.01 -8.52
C GLY A 75 -5.12 7.88 -10.03
N ASP A 76 -4.16 8.62 -10.61
CA ASP A 76 -3.90 8.72 -12.05
C ASP A 76 -2.80 7.75 -12.55
N GLY A 77 -2.16 7.01 -11.63
CA GLY A 77 -1.06 6.09 -11.92
C GLY A 77 0.29 6.78 -12.18
N ILE A 78 0.35 8.11 -12.08
CA ILE A 78 1.54 8.92 -12.38
C ILE A 78 2.07 9.61 -11.12
N ALA A 79 1.20 10.33 -10.41
CA ALA A 79 1.54 10.99 -9.16
C ALA A 79 1.91 9.95 -8.08
N ASP A 80 2.80 10.34 -7.17
CA ASP A 80 3.06 9.53 -5.98
C ASP A 80 2.00 9.82 -4.93
N ASP A 81 1.11 8.86 -4.72
CA ASP A 81 -0.03 8.96 -3.79
C ASP A 81 0.30 8.41 -2.39
N LEU A 82 1.55 8.02 -2.12
CA LEU A 82 1.95 7.36 -0.87
C LEU A 82 1.48 8.10 0.38
N GLN A 83 1.77 9.40 0.48
CA GLN A 83 1.45 10.19 1.67
C GLN A 83 -0.06 10.33 1.86
N ALA A 84 -0.80 10.54 0.77
CA ALA A 84 -2.26 10.65 0.78
C ALA A 84 -2.92 9.33 1.17
N LEU A 85 -2.43 8.21 0.62
CA LEU A 85 -2.89 6.86 1.00
C LEU A 85 -2.65 6.58 2.48
N GLN A 86 -1.44 6.84 2.99
CA GLN A 86 -1.12 6.61 4.40
C GLN A 86 -1.99 7.45 5.33
N ALA A 87 -2.18 8.74 5.02
CA ALA A 87 -3.05 9.63 5.80
C ALA A 87 -4.52 9.16 5.79
N ALA A 88 -5.03 8.77 4.62
CA ALA A 88 -6.39 8.26 4.47
C ALA A 88 -6.59 6.94 5.23
N MET A 89 -5.65 6.01 5.16
CA MET A 89 -5.68 4.74 5.90
C MET A 89 -5.67 4.96 7.41
N GLN A 90 -4.84 5.86 7.90
CA GLN A 90 -4.80 6.22 9.32
C GLN A 90 -6.12 6.84 9.78
N GLN A 91 -6.69 7.76 8.98
CA GLN A 91 -7.98 8.37 9.30
C GLN A 91 -9.11 7.34 9.29
N ALA A 92 -9.15 6.44 8.31
CA ALA A 92 -10.14 5.37 8.21
C ALA A 92 -10.06 4.44 9.43
N SER A 93 -8.86 3.96 9.77
CA SER A 93 -8.63 3.13 10.94
C SER A 93 -9.05 3.83 12.23
N ALA A 94 -8.65 5.10 12.44
CA ALA A 94 -8.95 5.86 13.65
C ALA A 94 -10.44 6.16 13.82
N SER A 95 -11.18 6.37 12.72
CA SER A 95 -12.61 6.67 12.74
C SER A 95 -13.51 5.43 12.69
N GLY A 96 -12.95 4.25 12.39
CA GLY A 96 -13.71 3.02 12.13
C GLY A 96 -14.55 3.09 10.84
N GLN A 97 -14.31 4.07 9.97
CA GLN A 97 -14.96 4.18 8.67
C GLN A 97 -14.14 3.43 7.61
N PRO A 98 -14.78 2.87 6.58
CA PRO A 98 -14.03 2.24 5.50
C PRO A 98 -13.23 3.28 4.71
N LEU A 99 -12.05 2.89 4.23
CA LEU A 99 -11.35 3.57 3.16
C LEU A 99 -12.00 3.17 1.84
N GLU A 100 -12.56 4.12 1.11
CA GLU A 100 -13.17 3.88 -0.19
C GLU A 100 -12.26 4.36 -1.31
N LEU A 101 -11.71 3.42 -2.08
CA LEU A 101 -10.93 3.75 -3.27
C LEU A 101 -11.87 4.07 -4.45
N THR A 102 -11.48 5.03 -5.27
CA THR A 102 -12.26 5.38 -6.47
C THR A 102 -12.14 4.26 -7.51
N ALA A 103 -13.29 3.82 -8.01
CA ALA A 103 -13.35 2.76 -9.02
C ALA A 103 -12.51 3.10 -10.25
N GLY A 104 -11.62 2.16 -10.64
CA GLY A 104 -10.73 2.32 -11.79
C GLY A 104 -9.55 3.25 -11.57
N ALA A 105 -9.40 3.87 -10.39
CA ALA A 105 -8.23 4.66 -10.05
C ALA A 105 -6.98 3.77 -9.92
N VAL A 106 -5.83 4.36 -10.21
CA VAL A 106 -4.52 3.73 -10.06
C VAL A 106 -3.69 4.58 -9.10
N TYR A 107 -3.56 4.14 -7.87
CA TYR A 107 -2.78 4.84 -6.84
C TYR A 107 -1.35 4.32 -6.85
N ARG A 108 -0.43 5.13 -7.40
CA ARG A 108 0.99 4.81 -7.42
C ARG A 108 1.64 5.19 -6.10
N PHE A 109 2.53 4.35 -5.59
CA PHE A 109 3.30 4.64 -4.37
C PHE A 109 4.75 4.18 -4.51
N SER A 110 5.67 4.99 -3.98
CA SER A 110 7.12 4.87 -4.16
C SER A 110 7.88 4.31 -2.95
N SER A 111 7.19 3.98 -1.86
CA SER A 111 7.78 3.36 -0.67
C SER A 111 6.77 2.40 -0.04
N CYS A 112 7.23 1.58 0.91
CA CYS A 112 6.38 0.60 1.59
C CYS A 112 5.11 1.23 2.17
N LEU A 113 3.97 0.63 1.85
CA LEU A 113 2.66 1.05 2.32
C LEU A 113 2.26 0.20 3.52
N GLY A 114 2.27 0.79 4.71
CA GLY A 114 1.87 0.13 5.95
C GLY A 114 0.36 0.14 6.15
N LEU A 115 -0.22 -1.02 6.43
CA LEU A 115 -1.65 -1.17 6.72
C LEU A 115 -1.88 -1.13 8.24
N PRO A 116 -2.57 -0.13 8.79
CA PRO A 116 -2.85 -0.04 10.22
C PRO A 116 -3.90 -1.07 10.67
N SER A 117 -3.89 -1.43 11.94
CA SER A 117 -4.92 -2.28 12.56
C SER A 117 -6.31 -1.63 12.47
N GLY A 118 -7.36 -2.44 12.38
CA GLY A 118 -8.74 -1.97 12.30
C GLY A 118 -9.14 -1.38 10.94
N LEU A 119 -8.28 -1.48 9.92
CA LEU A 119 -8.53 -0.90 8.60
C LEU A 119 -9.46 -1.78 7.76
N THR A 120 -10.51 -1.19 7.22
CA THR A 120 -11.30 -1.77 6.13
C THR A 120 -11.12 -0.97 4.86
N ILE A 121 -10.73 -1.63 3.75
CA ILE A 121 -10.62 -1.02 2.42
C ILE A 121 -11.69 -1.59 1.50
N GLN A 122 -12.50 -0.71 0.93
CA GLN A 122 -13.38 -1.00 -0.20
C GLN A 122 -12.68 -0.54 -1.48
N GLY A 123 -12.07 -1.49 -2.17
CA GLY A 123 -11.18 -1.21 -3.30
C GLY A 123 -11.90 -0.83 -4.57
N ASN A 124 -13.16 -1.29 -4.77
CA ASN A 124 -13.97 -0.99 -5.96
C ASN A 124 -13.26 -1.27 -7.30
N GLY A 125 -12.31 -2.21 -7.31
CA GLY A 125 -11.50 -2.55 -8.47
C GLY A 125 -10.35 -1.56 -8.75
N ALA A 126 -10.04 -0.65 -7.84
CA ALA A 126 -8.87 0.22 -7.96
C ALA A 126 -7.57 -0.58 -7.87
N VAL A 127 -6.50 0.03 -8.40
CA VAL A 127 -5.15 -0.53 -8.41
C VAL A 127 -4.27 0.21 -7.40
N LEU A 128 -3.63 -0.53 -6.52
CA LEU A 128 -2.48 -0.08 -5.74
C LEU A 128 -1.22 -0.46 -6.51
N LEU A 129 -0.59 0.53 -7.14
CA LEU A 129 0.58 0.35 -8.02
C LEU A 129 1.87 0.66 -7.27
N SER A 130 2.61 -0.38 -6.94
CA SER A 130 3.92 -0.24 -6.31
C SER A 130 4.98 0.12 -7.36
N ASP A 131 5.70 1.21 -7.13
CA ASP A 131 6.85 1.63 -7.93
C ASP A 131 8.04 1.98 -7.01
N ILE A 132 8.43 1.00 -6.20
CA ILE A 132 9.42 1.18 -5.14
C ILE A 132 10.81 0.94 -5.70
N GLN A 133 11.72 1.89 -5.42
CA GLN A 133 13.14 1.79 -5.71
C GLN A 133 13.90 1.67 -4.40
N TYR A 134 14.65 0.60 -4.19
CA TYR A 134 15.44 0.40 -2.99
C TYR A 134 16.92 0.68 -3.24
N PRO A 135 17.55 1.52 -2.42
CA PRO A 135 18.99 1.84 -2.57
C PRO A 135 19.88 0.66 -2.14
N ASP A 136 19.43 -0.20 -1.24
CA ASP A 136 20.17 -1.40 -0.78
C ASP A 136 19.44 -2.68 -1.18
N LEU A 137 20.11 -3.52 -1.95
CA LEU A 137 19.60 -4.79 -2.45
C LEU A 137 19.56 -5.90 -1.38
N ARG A 138 20.12 -5.68 -0.21
CA ARG A 138 20.18 -6.68 0.87
C ARG A 138 19.03 -6.61 1.85
N GLU A 139 18.21 -5.55 1.79
CA GLU A 139 17.03 -5.43 2.65
C GLU A 139 15.83 -6.21 2.10
N ASP A 140 14.97 -6.65 3.01
CA ASP A 140 13.68 -7.23 2.67
C ASP A 140 12.80 -6.16 2.01
N ARG A 141 12.50 -6.34 0.73
CA ARG A 141 11.81 -5.38 -0.11
C ARG A 141 10.33 -5.68 -0.17
N VAL A 142 9.55 -4.94 0.59
CA VAL A 142 8.11 -5.13 0.74
C VAL A 142 7.35 -3.95 0.16
N ALA A 143 6.33 -4.21 -0.65
CA ALA A 143 5.47 -3.16 -1.20
C ALA A 143 4.35 -2.76 -0.21
N VAL A 144 3.63 -3.75 0.32
CA VAL A 144 2.54 -3.53 1.29
C VAL A 144 2.77 -4.44 2.49
N GLU A 145 2.66 -3.93 3.71
CA GLU A 145 2.91 -4.73 4.90
C GLU A 145 1.87 -4.57 6.01
N LEU A 146 1.59 -5.70 6.67
CA LEU A 146 0.97 -5.78 7.98
C LEU A 146 2.00 -6.37 8.93
N MET A 147 2.62 -5.57 9.74
CA MET A 147 3.67 -6.02 10.64
C MET A 147 3.65 -5.24 11.95
N LYS A 148 3.88 -5.93 13.04
CA LYS A 148 4.11 -5.35 14.36
C LYS A 148 5.39 -5.89 14.95
N ASP A 149 6.00 -5.12 15.83
CA ASP A 149 7.31 -5.43 16.40
C ASP A 149 7.28 -6.57 17.42
N SER A 150 6.10 -6.88 17.98
CA SER A 150 5.97 -7.92 19.02
C SER A 150 4.66 -8.69 18.93
N ASP A 151 4.60 -9.85 19.59
CA ASP A 151 3.39 -10.68 19.70
C ASP A 151 2.29 -10.00 20.52
N ASP A 152 2.64 -9.12 21.44
CA ASP A 152 1.66 -8.40 22.27
C ASP A 152 0.98 -7.26 21.51
N ASP A 153 1.62 -6.78 20.44
CA ASP A 153 1.11 -5.70 19.58
C ASP A 153 0.98 -6.17 18.13
N ARG A 154 0.16 -7.17 17.92
CA ARG A 154 -0.13 -7.73 16.59
C ARG A 154 -0.99 -6.78 15.76
N ALA A 155 -0.66 -6.62 14.49
CA ALA A 155 -1.59 -6.04 13.52
C ALA A 155 -2.89 -6.86 13.49
N HIS A 156 -4.04 -6.21 13.52
CA HIS A 156 -5.29 -6.95 13.68
C HIS A 156 -6.51 -6.29 13.01
N ASP A 157 -7.51 -7.14 12.72
CA ASP A 157 -8.82 -6.73 12.25
C ASP A 157 -8.74 -5.87 10.98
N VAL A 158 -8.02 -6.39 9.97
CA VAL A 158 -7.82 -5.71 8.69
C VAL A 158 -8.57 -6.46 7.60
N ARG A 159 -9.34 -5.72 6.80
CA ARG A 159 -10.12 -6.27 5.70
C ARG A 159 -9.94 -5.47 4.42
N LEU A 160 -9.58 -6.14 3.33
CA LEU A 160 -9.48 -5.54 2.01
C LEU A 160 -10.42 -6.26 1.04
N GLU A 161 -11.22 -5.48 0.31
CA GLU A 161 -12.15 -6.00 -0.68
C GLU A 161 -11.90 -5.40 -2.07
N ASN A 162 -11.84 -6.24 -3.10
CA ASN A 162 -11.77 -5.85 -4.52
C ASN A 162 -10.65 -4.84 -4.80
N VAL A 163 -9.45 -5.08 -4.27
CA VAL A 163 -8.23 -4.31 -4.51
C VAL A 163 -7.33 -5.09 -5.46
N THR A 164 -6.76 -4.41 -6.45
CA THR A 164 -5.70 -4.98 -7.28
C THR A 164 -4.35 -4.48 -6.80
N PHE A 165 -3.48 -5.39 -6.39
CA PHE A 165 -2.08 -5.11 -6.09
C PHE A 165 -1.26 -5.37 -7.35
N ARG A 166 -0.56 -4.35 -7.84
CA ARG A 166 0.29 -4.43 -9.04
C ARG A 166 1.65 -3.80 -8.78
N ALA A 167 2.67 -4.32 -9.43
CA ALA A 167 3.97 -3.71 -9.47
C ALA A 167 4.20 -3.04 -10.83
N ALA A 168 4.81 -1.86 -10.83
CA ALA A 168 5.35 -1.26 -12.04
C ALA A 168 6.57 -2.06 -12.53
N ASP A 169 6.90 -1.95 -13.82
CA ASP A 169 8.05 -2.65 -14.42
C ASP A 169 9.36 -2.28 -13.73
N SER A 170 9.48 -1.02 -13.31
CA SER A 170 10.63 -0.48 -12.56
C SER A 170 10.68 -0.90 -11.10
N CYS A 171 9.59 -1.46 -10.55
CA CYS A 171 9.47 -1.74 -9.13
C CYS A 171 10.46 -2.83 -8.68
N GLN A 172 11.21 -2.55 -7.63
CA GLN A 172 12.21 -3.46 -7.07
C GLN A 172 11.71 -4.27 -5.85
N ALA A 173 10.44 -4.15 -5.47
CA ALA A 173 9.89 -4.93 -4.37
C ALA A 173 9.91 -6.45 -4.68
N ASN A 174 10.37 -7.25 -3.73
CA ASN A 174 10.38 -8.71 -3.82
C ASN A 174 9.10 -9.34 -3.27
N TYR A 175 8.45 -8.66 -2.33
CA TYR A 175 7.20 -9.09 -1.72
C TYR A 175 6.13 -8.05 -2.01
N MET A 176 5.08 -8.44 -2.70
CA MET A 176 3.96 -7.52 -2.93
C MET A 176 3.19 -7.28 -1.64
N LEU A 177 2.96 -8.33 -0.87
CA LEU A 177 2.32 -8.26 0.44
C LEU A 177 3.15 -9.04 1.47
N ARG A 178 3.39 -8.44 2.64
CA ARG A 178 3.87 -9.15 3.82
C ARG A 178 2.85 -9.07 4.94
N VAL A 179 2.56 -10.22 5.54
CA VAL A 179 1.74 -10.34 6.74
C VAL A 179 2.59 -11.01 7.80
N MET A 180 2.91 -10.29 8.87
CA MET A 180 3.73 -10.78 9.97
C MET A 180 3.13 -10.36 11.30
N LEU A 181 3.10 -11.30 12.27
CA LEU A 181 2.54 -11.06 13.60
C LEU A 181 1.14 -10.40 13.53
N ALA A 182 0.25 -10.96 12.70
CA ALA A 182 -1.07 -10.41 12.47
C ALA A 182 -2.17 -11.39 12.84
N ARG A 183 -3.37 -10.85 13.14
CA ARG A 183 -4.56 -11.67 13.41
C ARG A 183 -5.81 -11.08 12.77
N ASN A 184 -6.76 -11.96 12.42
CA ASN A 184 -8.05 -11.56 11.84
C ASN A 184 -7.88 -10.67 10.60
N VAL A 185 -7.19 -11.17 9.59
CA VAL A 185 -6.94 -10.43 8.35
C VAL A 185 -7.67 -11.12 7.20
N GLU A 186 -8.43 -10.35 6.44
CA GLU A 186 -9.20 -10.85 5.32
C GLU A 186 -8.89 -10.10 4.01
N PHE A 187 -8.64 -10.86 2.96
CA PHE A 187 -8.56 -10.38 1.58
C PHE A 187 -9.70 -11.03 0.80
N VAL A 188 -10.62 -10.23 0.27
CA VAL A 188 -11.82 -10.72 -0.43
C VAL A 188 -11.86 -10.17 -1.85
N GLY A 189 -11.87 -11.05 -2.84
CA GLY A 189 -11.93 -10.67 -4.25
C GLY A 189 -10.74 -9.83 -4.72
N CYS A 190 -9.61 -9.89 -4.00
CA CYS A 190 -8.41 -9.13 -4.35
C CYS A 190 -7.63 -9.82 -5.48
N THR A 191 -6.95 -9.01 -6.30
CA THR A 191 -6.05 -9.51 -7.34
C THR A 191 -4.61 -9.14 -7.00
N PHE A 192 -3.72 -10.14 -7.04
CA PHE A 192 -2.28 -9.97 -6.92
C PHE A 192 -1.65 -10.19 -8.29
N ASP A 193 -1.38 -9.09 -9.00
CA ASP A 193 -0.82 -9.09 -10.35
C ASP A 193 0.69 -8.80 -10.25
N CYS A 194 1.42 -9.86 -9.98
CA CYS A 194 2.82 -9.79 -9.58
C CYS A 194 3.72 -10.27 -10.70
N GLU A 195 4.01 -9.42 -11.69
CA GLU A 195 5.03 -9.76 -12.67
C GLU A 195 6.37 -10.06 -11.99
N PRO A 196 7.00 -11.18 -12.36
CA PRO A 196 8.30 -11.53 -11.81
C PRO A 196 9.33 -10.47 -12.21
N ASN A 197 10.18 -10.11 -11.27
CA ASN A 197 11.38 -9.33 -11.56
C ASN A 197 12.61 -10.25 -11.54
N GLU A 198 13.77 -9.71 -11.86
CA GLU A 198 15.06 -10.45 -11.83
C GLU A 198 15.42 -11.03 -10.45
N TRP A 199 14.80 -10.50 -9.37
CA TRP A 199 15.01 -10.91 -7.98
C TRP A 199 13.95 -11.92 -7.49
N GLY A 200 12.98 -12.24 -8.33
CA GLY A 200 11.90 -13.16 -7.98
C GLY A 200 10.86 -12.56 -7.03
N ARG A 201 9.86 -11.93 -7.62
CA ARG A 201 8.76 -11.34 -6.84
C ARG A 201 7.80 -12.41 -6.33
N CYS A 202 7.40 -12.27 -5.07
CA CYS A 202 6.43 -13.10 -4.39
C CYS A 202 5.11 -12.32 -4.21
N ALA A 203 3.97 -12.96 -4.44
CA ALA A 203 2.67 -12.31 -4.28
C ALA A 203 2.35 -12.02 -2.80
N ALA A 204 2.60 -12.98 -1.92
CA ALA A 204 2.40 -12.82 -0.49
C ALA A 204 3.44 -13.61 0.32
N ASP A 205 3.97 -12.98 1.36
CA ASP A 205 4.84 -13.56 2.36
C ASP A 205 4.12 -13.55 3.73
N LEU A 206 3.61 -14.70 4.14
CA LEU A 206 2.97 -14.90 5.43
C LEU A 206 4.02 -15.38 6.42
N TYR A 207 4.68 -14.41 7.09
CA TYR A 207 5.91 -14.62 7.83
C TYR A 207 5.71 -14.65 9.34
N GLY A 208 5.54 -15.84 9.89
CA GLY A 208 5.51 -16.12 11.33
C GLY A 208 4.43 -15.46 12.18
N GLY A 209 3.92 -16.18 13.16
CA GLY A 209 3.03 -15.66 14.19
C GLY A 209 1.65 -15.16 13.72
N ASN A 210 1.21 -15.53 12.53
CA ASN A 210 -0.08 -15.11 12.00
C ASN A 210 -1.22 -15.98 12.51
N GLU A 211 -2.40 -15.39 12.73
CA GLU A 211 -3.59 -16.10 13.19
C GLU A 211 -4.85 -15.62 12.46
N ASN A 212 -5.66 -16.56 11.95
CA ASN A 212 -6.90 -16.25 11.24
C ASN A 212 -6.69 -15.35 10.02
N ILE A 213 -5.83 -15.75 9.08
CA ILE A 213 -5.63 -15.05 7.82
C ILE A 213 -6.44 -15.74 6.73
N ARG A 214 -7.28 -14.99 6.03
CA ARG A 214 -8.19 -15.52 5.01
C ARG A 214 -8.02 -14.80 3.69
N PHE A 215 -7.90 -15.57 2.64
CA PHE A 215 -8.02 -15.13 1.25
C PHE A 215 -9.26 -15.80 0.66
N GLU A 216 -10.21 -15.01 0.19
CA GLU A 216 -11.46 -15.52 -0.39
C GLU A 216 -11.71 -14.92 -1.77
N GLY A 217 -11.92 -15.78 -2.78
CA GLY A 217 -12.17 -15.35 -4.15
C GLY A 217 -11.04 -14.51 -4.75
N CYS A 218 -9.82 -14.65 -4.22
CA CYS A 218 -8.66 -13.88 -4.69
C CYS A 218 -8.05 -14.51 -5.93
N VAL A 219 -7.45 -13.67 -6.77
CA VAL A 219 -6.74 -14.07 -7.98
C VAL A 219 -5.26 -13.75 -7.84
N PHE A 220 -4.41 -14.76 -7.99
CA PHE A 220 -2.96 -14.62 -7.98
C PHE A 220 -2.44 -14.88 -9.39
N ARG A 221 -1.94 -13.83 -10.05
CA ARG A 221 -1.47 -13.87 -11.43
C ARG A 221 0.05 -13.87 -11.50
N GLN A 222 0.56 -14.38 -12.60
CA GLN A 222 1.98 -14.33 -12.95
C GLN A 222 2.88 -15.01 -11.92
N MET A 223 2.39 -16.10 -11.35
CA MET A 223 3.14 -16.91 -10.41
C MET A 223 4.23 -17.67 -11.16
N THR A 224 5.49 -17.45 -10.84
CA THR A 224 6.62 -18.15 -11.44
C THR A 224 6.89 -19.47 -10.70
N SER A 225 7.54 -20.41 -11.39
CA SER A 225 8.07 -21.64 -10.76
C SER A 225 9.44 -21.36 -10.16
N GLY A 226 9.64 -21.74 -8.92
CA GLY A 226 10.93 -21.63 -8.24
C GLY A 226 10.84 -20.90 -6.91
N ALA A 227 11.98 -20.55 -6.33
CA ALA A 227 12.06 -19.90 -5.02
C ALA A 227 11.42 -18.52 -4.98
N SER A 228 11.07 -17.98 -6.12
CA SER A 228 10.70 -16.61 -6.34
C SER A 228 9.25 -16.38 -6.78
N GLY A 229 8.41 -17.37 -6.83
CA GLY A 229 7.03 -17.15 -7.24
C GLY A 229 6.06 -17.65 -6.20
N GLY A 230 4.93 -17.00 -6.05
CA GLY A 230 3.83 -17.54 -5.31
C GLY A 230 3.57 -16.93 -3.93
N ILE A 231 3.02 -17.75 -3.08
CA ILE A 231 2.70 -17.40 -1.70
C ILE A 231 3.61 -18.22 -0.81
N TRP A 232 4.32 -17.54 0.08
CA TRP A 232 5.11 -18.17 1.10
C TRP A 232 4.36 -18.18 2.42
N VAL A 233 4.24 -19.35 3.04
CA VAL A 233 3.78 -19.49 4.42
C VAL A 233 4.96 -20.09 5.18
N ARG A 234 5.60 -19.27 6.00
CA ARG A 234 6.82 -19.67 6.69
C ARG A 234 6.86 -19.16 8.13
N ASN A 235 7.48 -19.91 9.00
CA ASN A 235 7.69 -19.52 10.38
C ASN A 235 9.05 -18.84 10.54
N TRP A 236 9.11 -17.89 11.44
CA TRP A 236 10.37 -17.39 11.97
C TRP A 236 10.93 -18.40 12.95
N THR A 237 12.22 -18.73 12.87
CA THR A 237 12.84 -19.87 13.54
C THR A 237 12.66 -19.94 15.06
N ASP A 238 12.37 -18.80 15.72
CA ASP A 238 12.28 -18.71 17.19
C ASP A 238 10.94 -18.12 17.66
N ARG A 239 9.92 -18.06 16.81
CA ARG A 239 8.69 -17.35 17.11
C ARG A 239 7.43 -18.18 16.91
N VAL A 240 6.31 -17.64 17.37
CA VAL A 240 4.99 -18.27 17.37
C VAL A 240 4.60 -18.77 16.00
N GLU A 241 4.09 -19.99 15.95
CA GLU A 241 3.58 -20.61 14.72
C GLU A 241 2.36 -19.87 14.18
N SER A 242 2.26 -19.80 12.86
CA SER A 242 1.06 -19.31 12.20
C SER A 242 -0.06 -20.35 12.29
N ARG A 243 -1.30 -19.87 12.51
CA ARG A 243 -2.48 -20.72 12.69
C ARG A 243 -3.65 -20.23 11.83
N ASN A 244 -4.46 -21.17 11.34
CA ASN A 244 -5.69 -20.90 10.64
C ASN A 244 -5.50 -19.97 9.42
N ILE A 245 -4.55 -20.32 8.55
CA ILE A 245 -4.34 -19.67 7.26
C ILE A 245 -5.23 -20.37 6.23
N ARG A 246 -6.09 -19.62 5.53
CA ARG A 246 -7.07 -20.19 4.60
C ARG A 246 -7.06 -19.48 3.25
N PHE A 247 -7.10 -20.28 2.19
CA PHE A 247 -7.35 -19.83 0.81
C PHE A 247 -8.62 -20.53 0.35
N GLN A 248 -9.67 -19.75 0.07
CA GLN A 248 -10.99 -20.28 -0.34
C GLN A 248 -11.37 -19.67 -1.68
N ASN A 249 -11.79 -20.52 -2.63
CA ASN A 249 -12.24 -20.07 -3.95
C ASN A 249 -11.24 -19.17 -4.68
N CYS A 250 -9.94 -19.37 -4.43
CA CYS A 250 -8.88 -18.58 -5.04
C CYS A 250 -8.40 -19.22 -6.35
N GLU A 251 -7.96 -18.38 -7.28
CA GLU A 251 -7.41 -18.77 -8.55
C GLU A 251 -5.91 -18.46 -8.62
N PHE A 252 -5.12 -19.38 -9.15
CA PHE A 252 -3.66 -19.26 -9.24
C PHE A 252 -3.23 -19.47 -10.69
N TYR A 253 -2.70 -18.43 -11.32
CA TYR A 253 -2.25 -18.47 -12.70
C TYR A 253 -0.73 -18.37 -12.76
N LYS A 254 -0.12 -19.35 -13.41
CA LYS A 254 1.30 -19.29 -13.74
C LYS A 254 1.52 -18.28 -14.85
N SER A 255 2.57 -17.44 -14.75
CA SER A 255 3.05 -16.70 -15.92
C SER A 255 3.49 -17.68 -17.00
N GLY A 256 3.12 -17.40 -18.25
CA GLY A 256 3.62 -18.17 -19.39
C GLY A 256 5.15 -18.14 -19.39
N ALA A 257 5.75 -19.29 -19.64
CA ALA A 257 7.18 -19.39 -19.94
C ALA A 257 7.41 -18.92 -21.37
#